data_3f5f8fa8e26d610bd31d927934e24fa1
#
_entry.id   3f5f8fa8e26d610bd31d927934e24fa1
#
_cell.length_a   1.000
_cell.length_b   1.000
_cell.length_c   1.000
_cell.angle_alpha   90.00
_cell.angle_beta   90.00
_cell.angle_gamma   90.00
#
_symmetry.space_group_name_H-M   'P 1'
#
loop_
_entity.id
_entity.type
_entity.pdbx_description
1 polymer ?
#
loop_
_entity_poly.entity_id
_entity_poly.type
_entity_poly.pdbx_seq_one_letter_code
_entity_poly.pdbx_strand_id
1 'polypeptide(L)'
;VVTVNDPDKRTVTPMLRRFRDLGFTILATRGTHAYLTDLGIECERIFKVGEGRPDIVDKIVSGEVQLLVNTPFGKKSQYDDYAMRRAAITYEVPYLTTMSATNAACDALIALRTRTHQVTSLQERVERLRQTGPAREA
;
A
#
# COMPACT_ATOMS: atom_id res chain seq x y z
N VAL A 1 -3.43 -3.73 -5.35
CA VAL A 1 -3.27 -5.19 -5.13
C VAL A 1 -2.75 -5.45 -3.74
N VAL A 2 -3.27 -6.48 -3.08
CA VAL A 2 -2.81 -6.92 -1.76
C VAL A 2 -2.48 -8.42 -1.75
N THR A 3 -1.26 -8.73 -1.33
CA THR A 3 -0.77 -10.10 -1.12
C THR A 3 0.09 -10.11 0.14
N VAL A 4 -0.48 -10.54 1.26
CA VAL A 4 0.16 -10.49 2.56
C VAL A 4 0.27 -11.88 3.19
N ASN A 5 1.28 -12.07 4.02
CA ASN A 5 1.43 -13.28 4.83
C ASN A 5 0.32 -13.39 5.89
N ASP A 6 0.15 -14.57 6.49
CA ASP A 6 -0.93 -14.81 7.45
C ASP A 6 -0.86 -13.91 8.70
N PRO A 7 0.30 -13.68 9.33
CA PRO A 7 0.42 -12.74 10.44
C PRO A 7 -0.06 -11.32 10.13
N ASP A 8 0.18 -10.84 8.91
CA ASP A 8 -0.16 -9.45 8.52
C ASP A 8 -1.61 -9.26 8.10
N LYS A 9 -2.37 -10.32 7.83
CA LYS A 9 -3.77 -10.25 7.39
C LYS A 9 -4.64 -9.44 8.37
N ARG A 10 -4.48 -9.67 9.66
CA ARG A 10 -5.23 -8.95 10.69
C ARG A 10 -4.87 -7.46 10.71
N THR A 11 -3.60 -7.16 10.57
CA THR A 11 -3.08 -5.77 10.61
C THR A 11 -3.47 -4.98 9.37
N VAL A 12 -3.46 -5.58 8.18
CA VAL A 12 -3.78 -4.89 6.92
C VAL A 12 -5.28 -4.60 6.79
N THR A 13 -6.13 -5.37 7.44
CA THR A 13 -7.60 -5.28 7.31
C THR A 13 -8.17 -3.86 7.53
N PRO A 14 -7.86 -3.13 8.61
CA PRO A 14 -8.37 -1.77 8.79
C PRO A 14 -7.85 -0.80 7.72
N MET A 15 -6.63 -1.01 7.21
CA MET A 15 -6.08 -0.19 6.13
C MET A 15 -6.83 -0.42 4.82
N LEU A 16 -7.19 -1.67 4.50
CA LEU A 16 -7.95 -2.00 3.30
C LEU A 16 -9.37 -1.41 3.32
N ARG A 17 -10.01 -1.34 4.48
CA ARG A 17 -11.30 -0.61 4.62
C ARG A 17 -11.12 0.87 4.27
N ARG A 18 -10.09 1.51 4.80
CA ARG A 18 -9.77 2.92 4.49
C ARG A 18 -9.45 3.13 3.00
N PHE A 19 -8.71 2.22 2.36
CA PHE A 19 -8.48 2.28 0.91
C PHE A 19 -9.79 2.16 0.12
N ARG A 20 -10.71 1.30 0.53
CA ARG A 20 -12.06 1.22 -0.09
C ARG A 20 -12.85 2.51 0.09
N ASP A 21 -12.84 3.10 1.27
CA ASP A 21 -13.49 4.39 1.55
C ASP A 21 -12.89 5.51 0.67
N LEU A 22 -11.62 5.38 0.29
CA LEU A 22 -10.96 6.24 -0.69
C LEU A 22 -11.32 5.89 -2.15
N GLY A 23 -12.16 4.88 -2.41
CA GLY A 23 -12.61 4.47 -3.74
C GLY A 23 -11.70 3.50 -4.47
N PHE A 24 -10.73 2.86 -3.79
CA PHE A 24 -9.92 1.81 -4.40
C PHE A 24 -10.70 0.50 -4.49
N THR A 25 -10.60 -0.17 -5.63
CA THR A 25 -10.93 -1.58 -5.77
C THR A 25 -9.78 -2.43 -5.23
N ILE A 26 -10.08 -3.42 -4.40
CA ILE A 26 -9.07 -4.29 -3.80
C ILE A 26 -8.95 -5.58 -4.62
N LEU A 27 -7.78 -5.85 -5.18
CA LEU A 27 -7.43 -7.13 -5.77
C LEU A 27 -6.58 -7.91 -4.78
N ALA A 28 -6.98 -9.13 -4.44
CA ALA A 28 -6.31 -9.94 -3.43
C ALA A 28 -5.98 -11.35 -3.93
N THR A 29 -4.80 -11.88 -3.56
CA THR A 29 -4.43 -13.26 -3.85
C THR A 29 -5.26 -14.23 -3.02
N ARG A 30 -5.41 -15.48 -3.49
CA ARG A 30 -6.32 -16.50 -2.97
C ARG A 30 -6.45 -16.52 -1.44
N GLY A 31 -5.34 -16.62 -0.70
CA GLY A 31 -5.39 -16.71 0.76
C GLY A 31 -5.79 -15.41 1.44
N THR A 32 -5.40 -14.26 0.88
CA THR A 32 -5.80 -12.94 1.36
C THR A 32 -7.27 -12.66 0.99
N HIS A 33 -7.67 -13.01 -0.24
CA HIS A 33 -9.05 -12.87 -0.71
C HIS A 33 -10.03 -13.65 0.19
N ALA A 34 -9.79 -14.95 0.45
CA ALA A 34 -10.65 -15.75 1.31
C ALA A 34 -10.80 -15.09 2.70
N TYR A 35 -9.69 -14.69 3.31
CA TYR A 35 -9.70 -14.03 4.61
C TYR A 35 -10.52 -12.73 4.63
N LEU A 36 -10.38 -11.88 3.60
CA LEU A 36 -11.12 -10.62 3.51
C LEU A 36 -12.61 -10.85 3.26
N THR A 37 -12.95 -11.83 2.43
CA THR A 37 -14.34 -12.22 2.14
C THR A 37 -15.04 -12.72 3.41
N ASP A 38 -14.38 -13.54 4.23
CA ASP A 38 -14.90 -14.02 5.51
C ASP A 38 -15.19 -12.86 6.49
N LEU A 39 -14.49 -11.74 6.37
CA LEU A 39 -14.72 -10.51 7.15
C LEU A 39 -15.72 -9.54 6.50
N GLY A 40 -16.39 -9.94 5.40
CA GLY A 40 -17.33 -9.09 4.66
C GLY A 40 -16.67 -7.92 3.93
N ILE A 41 -15.37 -8.00 3.63
CA ILE A 41 -14.66 -6.99 2.86
C ILE A 41 -14.67 -7.41 1.39
N GLU A 42 -15.38 -6.64 0.59
CA GLU A 42 -15.46 -6.86 -0.86
C GLU A 42 -14.09 -6.66 -1.50
N CYS A 43 -13.65 -7.66 -2.25
CA CYS A 43 -12.41 -7.66 -3.00
C CYS A 43 -12.50 -8.65 -4.16
N GLU A 44 -11.74 -8.44 -5.21
CA GLU A 44 -11.64 -9.33 -6.35
C GLU A 44 -10.44 -10.25 -6.19
N ARG A 45 -10.59 -11.49 -6.68
CA ARG A 45 -9.48 -12.45 -6.66
C ARG A 45 -8.53 -12.22 -7.82
N ILE A 46 -7.22 -12.25 -7.54
CA ILE A 46 -6.17 -12.22 -8.54
C ILE A 46 -5.22 -13.41 -8.36
N PHE A 47 -4.65 -13.91 -9.45
CA PHE A 47 -3.64 -14.96 -9.40
C PHE A 47 -2.27 -14.41 -8.99
N LYS A 48 -1.51 -15.18 -8.22
CA LYS A 48 -0.08 -14.95 -8.06
C LYS A 48 0.66 -15.27 -9.36
N VAL A 49 1.89 -14.80 -9.45
CA VAL A 49 2.79 -15.14 -10.55
C VAL A 49 2.90 -16.66 -10.69
N GLY A 50 2.62 -17.17 -11.90
CA GLY A 50 2.69 -18.61 -12.19
C GLY A 50 1.53 -19.48 -11.69
N GLU A 51 0.49 -18.92 -11.06
CA GLU A 51 -0.70 -19.67 -10.63
C GLU A 51 -1.85 -19.66 -11.66
N GLY A 52 -1.82 -18.74 -12.61
CA GLY A 52 -2.87 -18.55 -13.62
C GLY A 52 -2.78 -17.19 -14.30
N ARG A 53 -3.72 -16.90 -15.21
CA ARG A 53 -3.76 -15.64 -15.95
C ARG A 53 -5.19 -15.05 -15.93
N PRO A 54 -5.36 -13.71 -15.92
CA PRO A 54 -4.29 -12.73 -15.68
C PRO A 54 -3.75 -12.79 -14.23
N ASP A 55 -2.46 -12.67 -14.07
CA ASP A 55 -1.80 -12.57 -12.77
C ASP A 55 -1.47 -11.12 -12.36
N ILE A 56 -0.83 -10.96 -11.21
CA ILE A 56 -0.47 -9.64 -10.68
C ILE A 56 0.43 -8.86 -11.66
N VAL A 57 1.38 -9.52 -12.31
CA VAL A 57 2.29 -8.88 -13.27
C VAL A 57 1.52 -8.43 -14.51
N ASP A 58 0.61 -9.25 -15.02
CA ASP A 58 -0.25 -8.88 -16.15
C ASP A 58 -1.05 -7.60 -15.83
N LYS A 59 -1.63 -7.51 -14.64
CA LYS A 59 -2.40 -6.34 -14.18
C LYS A 59 -1.54 -5.10 -13.95
N ILE A 60 -0.28 -5.25 -13.54
CA ILE A 60 0.68 -4.14 -13.47
C ILE A 60 1.00 -3.64 -14.88
N VAL A 61 1.31 -4.54 -15.81
CA VAL A 61 1.65 -4.20 -17.20
C VAL A 61 0.49 -3.52 -17.92
N SER A 62 -0.76 -3.94 -17.66
CA SER A 62 -1.96 -3.32 -18.25
C SER A 62 -2.34 -1.97 -17.61
N GLY A 63 -1.60 -1.49 -16.59
CA GLY A 63 -1.88 -0.22 -15.92
C GLY A 63 -3.08 -0.23 -14.97
N GLU A 64 -3.60 -1.42 -14.66
CA GLU A 64 -4.76 -1.57 -13.77
C GLU A 64 -4.40 -1.51 -12.28
N VAL A 65 -3.11 -1.49 -11.94
CA VAL A 65 -2.62 -1.47 -10.56
C VAL A 65 -1.98 -0.12 -10.23
N GLN A 66 -2.53 0.60 -9.27
CA GLN A 66 -2.03 1.88 -8.81
C GLN A 66 -1.21 1.77 -7.50
N LEU A 67 -1.33 0.66 -6.79
CA LEU A 67 -0.62 0.41 -5.54
C LEU A 67 -0.49 -1.09 -5.30
N LEU A 68 0.68 -1.55 -4.90
CA LEU A 68 0.95 -2.94 -4.54
C LEU A 68 1.43 -3.05 -3.10
N VAL A 69 0.70 -3.80 -2.29
CA VAL A 69 1.09 -4.18 -0.92
C VAL A 69 1.46 -5.66 -0.92
N ASN A 70 2.72 -5.97 -0.65
CA ASN A 70 3.21 -7.34 -0.59
C ASN A 70 4.13 -7.55 0.61
N THR A 71 3.76 -8.44 1.52
CA THR A 71 4.63 -8.85 2.63
C THR A 71 5.04 -10.30 2.44
N PRO A 72 6.13 -10.56 1.68
CA PRO A 72 6.56 -11.92 1.38
C PRO A 72 7.04 -12.63 2.64
N PHE A 73 6.73 -13.93 2.76
CA PHE A 73 7.20 -14.77 3.83
C PHE A 73 7.67 -16.13 3.31
N GLY A 74 8.93 -16.49 3.59
CA GLY A 74 9.53 -17.75 3.19
C GLY A 74 10.08 -17.79 1.76
N LYS A 75 10.90 -18.82 1.45
CA LYS A 75 11.68 -18.93 0.21
C LYS A 75 10.83 -18.96 -1.08
N LYS A 76 9.69 -19.63 -1.07
CA LYS A 76 8.82 -19.73 -2.25
C LYS A 76 8.21 -18.38 -2.62
N SER A 77 7.91 -17.55 -1.63
CA SER A 77 7.37 -16.21 -1.82
C SER A 77 8.41 -15.22 -2.40
N GLN A 78 9.70 -15.49 -2.26
CA GLN A 78 10.76 -14.61 -2.76
C GLN A 78 10.85 -14.57 -4.29
N TYR A 79 10.52 -15.67 -4.98
CA TYR A 79 10.54 -15.70 -6.44
C TYR A 79 9.37 -14.85 -7.01
N ASP A 80 8.19 -15.00 -6.45
CA ASP A 80 7.01 -14.20 -6.82
C ASP A 80 7.25 -12.71 -6.52
N ASP A 81 7.89 -12.41 -5.37
CA ASP A 81 8.27 -11.06 -4.96
C ASP A 81 9.20 -10.38 -5.96
N TYR A 82 10.19 -11.11 -6.48
CA TYR A 82 11.12 -10.55 -7.46
C TYR A 82 10.42 -10.12 -8.75
N ALA A 83 9.54 -10.95 -9.30
CA ALA A 83 8.81 -10.64 -10.53
C ALA A 83 7.86 -9.43 -10.32
N MET A 84 7.12 -9.41 -9.21
CA MET A 84 6.22 -8.32 -8.86
C MET A 84 6.97 -7.01 -8.64
N ARG A 85 8.09 -7.06 -7.90
CA ARG A 85 8.94 -5.88 -7.62
C ARG A 85 9.53 -5.30 -8.91
N ARG A 86 10.05 -6.16 -9.79
CA ARG A 86 10.58 -5.72 -11.09
C ARG A 86 9.51 -5.06 -11.94
N ALA A 87 8.32 -5.65 -12.04
CA ALA A 87 7.21 -5.06 -12.77
C ALA A 87 6.78 -3.73 -12.14
N ALA A 88 6.62 -3.67 -10.83
CA ALA A 88 6.25 -2.44 -10.12
C ALA A 88 7.24 -1.29 -10.39
N ILE A 89 8.56 -1.57 -10.36
CA ILE A 89 9.59 -0.57 -10.67
C ILE A 89 9.49 -0.13 -12.13
N THR A 90 9.36 -1.08 -13.07
CA THR A 90 9.31 -0.78 -14.51
C THR A 90 8.10 0.05 -14.91
N TYR A 91 6.96 -0.19 -14.27
CA TYR A 91 5.69 0.49 -14.55
C TYR A 91 5.32 1.56 -13.52
N GLU A 92 6.30 1.98 -12.70
CA GLU A 92 6.16 3.06 -11.70
C GLU A 92 5.00 2.86 -10.71
N VAL A 93 4.69 1.61 -10.36
CA VAL A 93 3.67 1.28 -9.36
C VAL A 93 4.29 1.32 -7.97
N PRO A 94 3.78 2.14 -7.03
CA PRO A 94 4.24 2.13 -5.64
C PRO A 94 4.14 0.74 -5.02
N TYR A 95 5.24 0.28 -4.43
CA TYR A 95 5.39 -1.05 -3.87
C TYR A 95 5.71 -0.99 -2.37
N LEU A 96 4.80 -1.47 -1.54
CA LEU A 96 4.89 -1.43 -0.08
C LEU A 96 5.11 -2.84 0.47
N THR A 97 6.13 -3.01 1.29
CA THR A 97 6.56 -4.30 1.82
C THR A 97 6.37 -4.45 3.34
N THR A 98 5.85 -3.42 4.00
CA THR A 98 5.59 -3.44 5.44
C THR A 98 4.24 -2.85 5.79
N MET A 99 3.67 -3.25 6.90
CA MET A 99 2.41 -2.70 7.40
C MET A 99 2.55 -1.24 7.80
N SER A 100 3.69 -0.83 8.33
CA SER A 100 3.96 0.58 8.66
C SER A 100 3.94 1.48 7.43
N ALA A 101 4.60 1.05 6.33
CA ALA A 101 4.56 1.77 5.06
C ALA A 101 3.13 1.81 4.47
N THR A 102 2.39 0.71 4.58
CA THR A 102 1.00 0.63 4.12
C THR A 102 0.10 1.61 4.89
N ASN A 103 0.25 1.69 6.20
CA ASN A 103 -0.49 2.66 7.01
C ASN A 103 -0.12 4.10 6.65
N ALA A 104 1.17 4.41 6.54
CA ALA A 104 1.64 5.74 6.15
C ALA A 104 1.13 6.16 4.77
N ALA A 105 1.10 5.25 3.79
CA ALA A 105 0.53 5.52 2.47
C ALA A 105 -0.97 5.81 2.54
N CYS A 106 -1.71 5.07 3.37
CA CYS A 106 -3.12 5.31 3.59
C CYS A 106 -3.37 6.71 4.19
N ASP A 107 -2.58 7.10 5.21
CA ASP A 107 -2.67 8.42 5.84
C ASP A 107 -2.31 9.54 4.83
N ALA A 108 -1.28 9.31 4.02
CA ALA A 108 -0.87 10.24 2.97
C ALA A 108 -1.98 10.46 1.92
N LEU A 109 -2.62 9.39 1.44
CA LEU A 109 -3.71 9.47 0.46
C LEU A 109 -4.94 10.21 1.03
N ILE A 110 -5.25 10.01 2.30
CA ILE A 110 -6.32 10.77 2.98
C ILE A 110 -5.94 12.26 3.05
N ALA A 111 -4.71 12.56 3.45
CA ALA A 111 -4.22 13.93 3.52
C ALA A 111 -4.22 14.62 2.15
N LEU A 112 -3.85 13.91 1.09
CA LEU A 112 -3.89 14.40 -0.30
C LEU A 112 -5.30 14.82 -0.74
N ARG A 113 -6.34 14.14 -0.26
CA ARG A 113 -7.73 14.48 -0.56
C ARG A 113 -8.31 15.61 0.28
N THR A 114 -7.83 15.78 1.50
CA THR A 114 -8.43 16.67 2.49
C THR A 114 -7.66 17.96 2.70
N ARG A 115 -6.41 18.05 2.24
CA ARG A 115 -5.52 19.21 2.49
C ARG A 115 -5.01 19.79 1.18
N THR A 116 -4.97 21.12 1.12
CA THR A 116 -4.25 21.84 0.07
C THR A 116 -2.74 21.65 0.31
N HIS A 117 -2.02 21.12 -0.69
CA HIS A 117 -0.57 21.00 -0.60
C HIS A 117 0.07 22.39 -0.63
N GLN A 118 0.80 22.72 0.42
CA GLN A 118 1.70 23.86 0.44
C GLN A 118 3.14 23.35 0.34
N VAL A 119 3.83 23.77 -0.71
CA VAL A 119 5.28 23.56 -0.80
C VAL A 119 5.93 24.61 0.09
N THR A 120 6.62 24.17 1.11
CA THR A 120 7.33 25.05 2.06
C THR A 120 8.82 24.75 1.96
N SER A 121 9.64 25.78 1.82
CA SER A 121 11.08 25.62 1.82
C SER A 121 11.59 25.16 3.18
N LEU A 122 12.79 24.56 3.21
CA LEU A 122 13.41 24.15 4.48
C LEU A 122 13.62 25.34 5.41
N GLN A 123 13.99 26.50 4.87
CA GLN A 123 14.21 27.74 5.58
C GLN A 123 12.93 28.23 6.27
N GLU A 124 11.82 28.29 5.54
CA GLU A 124 10.51 28.64 6.09
C GLU A 124 10.05 27.68 7.20
N ARG A 125 10.33 26.38 7.04
CA ARG A 125 10.01 25.39 8.05
C ARG A 125 10.81 25.59 9.33
N VAL A 126 12.11 25.87 9.20
CA VAL A 126 12.98 26.15 10.35
C VAL A 126 12.54 27.43 11.07
N GLU A 127 12.19 28.47 10.33
CA GLU A 127 11.71 29.72 10.90
C GLU A 127 10.39 29.55 11.68
N ARG A 128 9.43 28.81 11.12
CA ARG A 128 8.18 28.46 11.83
C ARG A 128 8.44 27.70 13.14
N LEU A 129 9.39 26.73 13.12
CA LEU A 129 9.75 25.97 14.32
C LEU A 129 10.41 26.85 15.39
N ARG A 130 11.18 27.88 15.00
CA ARG A 130 11.74 28.86 15.93
C ARG A 130 10.68 29.76 16.57
N GLN A 131 9.64 30.11 15.81
CA GLN A 131 8.53 30.95 16.29
C GLN A 131 7.54 30.17 17.16
N THR A 132 7.40 28.86 16.97
CA THR A 132 6.45 27.98 17.69
C THR A 132 7.12 27.15 18.79
N GLY A 133 8.43 27.23 18.92
CA GLY A 133 9.19 26.53 19.99
C GLY A 133 8.81 27.08 21.37
N PRO A 134 8.83 26.25 22.44
CA PRO A 134 8.56 26.72 23.78
C PRO A 134 9.54 27.85 24.13
N ALA A 135 8.99 28.92 24.66
CA ALA A 135 9.82 30.00 25.20
C ALA A 135 10.89 29.39 26.15
N ARG A 136 12.15 29.59 25.85
CA ARG A 136 13.21 29.25 26.79
C ARG A 136 12.97 30.12 28.02
N GLU A 137 12.48 29.50 29.08
CA GLU A 137 12.49 30.12 30.38
C GLU A 137 13.96 30.46 30.71
N ALA A 138 14.20 31.74 30.90
CA ALA A 138 15.45 32.28 31.33
C ALA A 138 15.65 32.05 32.85
#